data_8add3eaef8bbbce2af1f426c7a4eebe6
#
_entry.id   8add3eaef8bbbce2af1f426c7a4eebe6
#
_cell.length_a   1.000
_cell.length_b   1.000
_cell.length_c   1.000
_cell.angle_alpha   90.00
_cell.angle_beta   90.00
_cell.angle_gamma   90.00
#
_symmetry.space_group_name_H-M   'P 1'
#
loop_
_entity.id
_entity.type
_entity.pdbx_description
1 polymer ?
#
loop_
_entity_poly.entity_id
_entity_poly.type
_entity_poly.pdbx_seq_one_letter_code
_entity_poly.pdbx_strand_id
1 'polypeptide(L)'
;MPTITLDPQNGASLHPASWLTSGPVSARSLRGVLVAAFDAGASDITLQTDEPLRLHVEGRLYRLGGRRWQPMDMETALTELYQATNGIVEIRSRKSLDFAYEIAHPDRQRTRFRVNATGIEAVGGHGLEISLRCLPETTPTTSAIDLAPALVDAMTPRDGLVVLAGPTGCGKSTTLAALVRHHFEHAPEGRKIIDLQSPVEFTYRDLKGPTPPVSTLIGQSEIGKHLGSYATGIRSALRRNPDIIIIGEARDAETITAALNAALTGHLVYTTTHANSPGECLARLLHGVPRNDYHRHAFDLASVLRLTMTQSLIAAEGQTHRRAARDYVVFDGTLRQQLDAHDPWSWPAIINRARIRCRTGPDSVPGDGEGKATTR
;
A
#
# COMPACT_ATOMS: atom_id res chain seq x y z
N MET A 1 -1.34 28.18 12.51
CA MET A 1 -0.86 26.78 12.60
C MET A 1 0.62 26.81 12.96
N PRO A 2 1.15 25.85 13.73
CA PRO A 2 2.59 25.77 13.96
C PRO A 2 3.31 25.38 12.66
N THR A 3 4.57 25.78 12.55
CA THR A 3 5.44 25.41 11.41
C THR A 3 6.71 24.74 11.91
N ILE A 4 7.27 23.84 11.12
CA ILE A 4 8.53 23.17 11.44
C ILE A 4 9.61 23.62 10.46
N THR A 5 10.75 24.04 11.02
CA THR A 5 11.96 24.32 10.25
C THR A 5 12.95 23.17 10.49
N LEU A 6 13.48 22.63 9.40
CA LEU A 6 14.47 21.54 9.43
C LEU A 6 15.87 22.13 9.26
N ASP A 7 16.77 21.77 10.16
CA ASP A 7 18.19 22.10 10.08
C ASP A 7 19.00 20.80 10.12
N PRO A 8 19.73 20.44 9.05
CA PRO A 8 20.52 19.21 9.00
C PRO A 8 21.59 19.09 10.10
N GLN A 9 22.02 20.20 10.68
CA GLN A 9 23.04 20.24 11.74
C GLN A 9 22.44 20.33 13.15
N ASN A 10 21.34 21.09 13.31
CA ASN A 10 20.75 21.43 14.60
C ASN A 10 19.44 20.69 14.90
N GLY A 11 18.93 19.88 13.97
CA GLY A 11 17.68 19.13 14.12
C GLY A 11 16.47 19.89 13.60
N ALA A 12 15.27 19.58 14.15
CA ALA A 12 14.03 20.25 13.77
C ALA A 12 13.55 21.19 14.88
N SER A 13 13.08 22.36 14.52
CA SER A 13 12.49 23.34 15.45
C SER A 13 11.03 23.63 15.10
N LEU A 14 10.19 23.79 16.11
CA LEU A 14 8.77 24.13 15.99
C LEU A 14 8.54 25.61 16.30
N HIS A 15 7.80 26.30 15.45
CA HIS A 15 7.45 27.71 15.63
C HIS A 15 5.92 27.90 15.67
N PRO A 16 5.36 28.58 16.67
CA PRO A 16 6.06 29.03 17.88
C PRO A 16 6.44 27.85 18.79
N ALA A 17 7.62 27.94 19.42
CA ALA A 17 8.11 26.89 20.33
C ALA A 17 7.12 26.58 21.46
N SER A 18 6.34 27.55 21.89
CA SER A 18 5.29 27.41 22.91
C SER A 18 4.22 26.38 22.58
N TRP A 19 4.07 25.97 21.33
CA TRP A 19 3.05 24.98 20.93
C TRP A 19 3.20 23.61 21.62
N LEU A 20 4.46 23.22 21.90
CA LEU A 20 4.77 21.97 22.63
C LEU A 20 5.34 22.19 24.04
N THR A 21 5.79 23.43 24.39
CA THR A 21 6.52 23.70 25.63
C THR A 21 5.65 24.16 26.77
N SER A 22 4.45 24.68 26.51
CA SER A 22 3.56 25.26 27.52
C SER A 22 2.46 24.30 27.91
N GLY A 23 2.66 23.58 29.05
CA GLY A 23 1.63 22.77 29.67
C GLY A 23 1.48 21.34 29.13
N PRO A 24 0.45 20.60 29.58
CA PRO A 24 0.19 19.23 29.13
C PRO A 24 -0.19 19.16 27.65
N VAL A 25 0.10 18.04 27.02
CA VAL A 25 -0.34 17.77 25.64
C VAL A 25 -1.86 17.76 25.58
N SER A 26 -2.41 18.45 24.60
CA SER A 26 -3.84 18.47 24.31
C SER A 26 -4.10 17.94 22.90
N ALA A 27 -5.33 17.52 22.62
CA ALA A 27 -5.76 17.14 21.27
C ALA A 27 -5.43 18.22 20.23
N ARG A 28 -5.62 19.49 20.57
CA ARG A 28 -5.30 20.63 19.68
C ARG A 28 -3.81 20.76 19.42
N SER A 29 -2.96 20.67 20.44
CA SER A 29 -1.51 20.78 20.27
C SER A 29 -0.95 19.58 19.50
N LEU A 30 -1.42 18.37 19.77
CA LEU A 30 -1.04 17.16 19.02
C LEU A 30 -1.40 17.30 17.54
N ARG A 31 -2.66 17.62 17.22
CA ARG A 31 -3.11 17.79 15.82
C ARG A 31 -2.27 18.85 15.09
N GLY A 32 -2.01 19.98 15.73
CA GLY A 32 -1.19 21.05 15.13
C GLY A 32 0.23 20.60 14.80
N VAL A 33 0.87 19.85 15.69
CA VAL A 33 2.22 19.33 15.47
C VAL A 33 2.23 18.27 14.36
N LEU A 34 1.26 17.37 14.33
CA LEU A 34 1.14 16.33 13.29
C LEU A 34 0.97 16.95 11.90
N VAL A 35 0.15 18.01 11.79
CA VAL A 35 -0.03 18.73 10.53
C VAL A 35 1.25 19.45 10.13
N ALA A 36 1.91 20.15 11.06
CA ALA A 36 3.17 20.84 10.78
C ALA A 36 4.28 19.84 10.35
N ALA A 37 4.31 18.65 10.93
CA ALA A 37 5.24 17.58 10.53
C ALA A 37 4.94 17.07 9.12
N PHE A 38 3.66 16.88 8.78
CA PHE A 38 3.22 16.51 7.44
C PHE A 38 3.64 17.59 6.41
N ASP A 39 3.40 18.87 6.72
CA ASP A 39 3.75 20.01 5.85
C ASP A 39 5.27 20.17 5.66
N ALA A 40 6.06 19.78 6.67
CA ALA A 40 7.51 19.72 6.58
C ALA A 40 8.05 18.53 5.78
N GLY A 41 7.16 17.70 5.19
CA GLY A 41 7.53 16.55 4.37
C GLY A 41 7.95 15.32 5.17
N ALA A 42 7.52 15.19 6.44
CA ALA A 42 7.79 13.99 7.20
C ALA A 42 7.10 12.77 6.57
N SER A 43 7.85 11.70 6.36
CA SER A 43 7.30 10.40 5.99
C SER A 43 6.74 9.65 7.19
N ASP A 44 7.43 9.77 8.34
CA ASP A 44 7.03 9.12 9.58
C ASP A 44 7.29 10.05 10.76
N ILE A 45 6.42 9.95 11.78
CA ILE A 45 6.48 10.70 13.04
C ILE A 45 6.48 9.68 14.17
N THR A 46 7.40 9.78 15.12
CA THR A 46 7.48 8.87 16.26
C THR A 46 7.36 9.65 17.57
N LEU A 47 6.38 9.23 18.37
CA LEU A 47 6.21 9.63 19.77
C LEU A 47 6.64 8.45 20.64
N GLN A 48 7.48 8.69 21.62
CA GLN A 48 7.98 7.66 22.52
C GLN A 48 8.07 8.19 23.94
N THR A 49 7.69 7.39 24.91
CA THR A 49 7.81 7.74 26.33
C THR A 49 9.26 8.10 26.67
N ASP A 50 9.43 9.18 27.41
CA ASP A 50 10.70 9.77 27.85
C ASP A 50 11.64 10.28 26.74
N GLU A 51 11.18 10.29 25.48
CA GLU A 51 11.93 10.79 24.34
C GLU A 51 11.28 12.05 23.71
N PRO A 52 12.06 12.91 23.04
CA PRO A 52 11.53 13.93 22.18
C PRO A 52 10.88 13.33 20.93
N LEU A 53 9.91 14.04 20.37
CA LEU A 53 9.31 13.68 19.09
C LEU A 53 10.38 13.57 17.99
N ARG A 54 10.27 12.54 17.17
CA ARG A 54 11.16 12.28 16.03
C ARG A 54 10.38 12.40 14.73
N LEU A 55 11.05 12.97 13.72
CA LEU A 55 10.54 13.10 12.35
C LEU A 55 11.49 12.41 11.40
N HIS A 56 10.95 11.58 10.52
CA HIS A 56 11.72 11.00 9.43
C HIS A 56 11.41 11.80 8.16
N VAL A 57 12.41 12.53 7.64
CA VAL A 57 12.27 13.38 6.45
C VAL A 57 13.41 13.06 5.49
N GLU A 58 13.09 12.72 4.24
CA GLU A 58 14.07 12.41 3.19
C GLU A 58 15.15 11.39 3.61
N GLY A 59 14.74 10.36 4.37
CA GLY A 59 15.65 9.32 4.85
C GLY A 59 16.50 9.70 6.08
N ARG A 60 16.31 10.89 6.66
CA ARG A 60 16.99 11.37 7.88
C ARG A 60 16.03 11.43 9.06
N LEU A 61 16.53 11.08 10.23
CA LEU A 61 15.80 11.17 11.49
C LEU A 61 16.13 12.48 12.22
N TYR A 62 15.14 13.36 12.35
CA TYR A 62 15.24 14.63 13.05
C TYR A 62 14.60 14.55 14.43
N ARG A 63 15.21 15.21 15.39
CA ARG A 63 14.65 15.45 16.73
C ARG A 63 13.91 16.78 16.73
N LEU A 64 12.63 16.80 17.11
CA LEU A 64 11.83 18.00 17.20
C LEU A 64 11.84 18.55 18.62
N GLY A 65 12.55 19.67 18.84
CA GLY A 65 12.66 20.34 20.14
C GLY A 65 13.29 19.50 21.23
N GLY A 66 13.13 19.94 22.48
CA GLY A 66 13.72 19.31 23.67
C GLY A 66 12.73 18.65 24.63
N ARG A 67 11.41 18.82 24.41
CA ARG A 67 10.37 18.24 25.27
C ARG A 67 10.40 16.72 25.18
N ARG A 68 10.48 16.06 26.33
CA ARG A 68 10.31 14.62 26.46
C ARG A 68 8.83 14.31 26.74
N TRP A 69 8.28 13.32 26.04
CA TRP A 69 6.89 12.90 26.20
C TRP A 69 6.73 12.05 27.44
N GLN A 70 5.98 12.57 28.41
CA GLN A 70 5.72 11.88 29.68
C GLN A 70 4.63 10.80 29.45
N PRO A 71 4.53 9.78 30.33
CA PRO A 71 3.49 8.75 30.23
C PRO A 71 2.06 9.31 30.06
N MET A 72 1.73 10.38 30.78
CA MET A 72 0.43 11.05 30.66
C MET A 72 0.22 11.72 29.28
N ASP A 73 1.27 12.30 28.68
CA ASP A 73 1.22 12.87 27.33
C ASP A 73 0.95 11.77 26.31
N MET A 74 1.59 10.60 26.48
CA MET A 74 1.43 9.44 25.59
C MET A 74 0.02 8.84 25.69
N GLU A 75 -0.55 8.74 26.88
CA GLU A 75 -1.93 8.28 27.09
C GLU A 75 -2.94 9.25 26.45
N THR A 76 -2.70 10.56 26.59
CA THR A 76 -3.52 11.60 25.94
C THR A 76 -3.42 11.51 24.42
N ALA A 77 -2.21 11.33 23.90
CA ALA A 77 -1.97 11.17 22.46
C ALA A 77 -2.67 9.91 21.92
N LEU A 78 -2.54 8.77 22.59
CA LEU A 78 -3.19 7.53 22.16
C LEU A 78 -4.72 7.66 22.19
N THR A 79 -5.29 8.27 23.24
CA THR A 79 -6.73 8.48 23.34
C THR A 79 -7.27 9.35 22.20
N GLU A 80 -6.56 10.42 21.86
CA GLU A 80 -6.90 11.30 20.73
C GLU A 80 -6.81 10.57 19.39
N LEU A 81 -5.72 9.84 19.16
CA LEU A 81 -5.47 9.15 17.90
C LEU A 81 -6.39 7.95 17.69
N TYR A 82 -6.60 7.14 18.71
CA TYR A 82 -7.41 5.94 18.64
C TYR A 82 -8.93 6.23 18.72
N GLN A 83 -9.27 7.44 19.17
CA GLN A 83 -10.66 7.90 19.31
C GLN A 83 -11.53 7.00 20.21
N ALA A 84 -10.89 6.28 21.14
CA ALA A 84 -11.52 5.44 22.13
C ALA A 84 -10.67 5.37 23.40
N THR A 85 -11.33 5.21 24.55
CA THR A 85 -10.66 5.23 25.87
C THR A 85 -10.01 3.90 26.25
N ASN A 86 -10.30 2.82 25.53
CA ASN A 86 -9.77 1.48 25.80
C ASN A 86 -8.39 1.19 25.20
N GLY A 87 -7.82 2.10 24.37
CA GLY A 87 -6.55 1.88 23.70
C GLY A 87 -5.39 1.49 24.65
N ILE A 88 -5.26 2.18 25.78
CA ILE A 88 -4.26 1.86 26.81
C ILE A 88 -4.46 0.45 27.41
N VAL A 89 -5.71 0.05 27.63
CA VAL A 89 -6.03 -1.28 28.16
C VAL A 89 -5.63 -2.37 27.17
N GLU A 90 -5.88 -2.16 25.88
CA GLU A 90 -5.48 -3.08 24.83
C GLU A 90 -3.95 -3.22 24.77
N ILE A 91 -3.20 -2.11 24.83
CA ILE A 91 -1.73 -2.13 24.86
C ILE A 91 -1.20 -2.86 26.11
N ARG A 92 -1.76 -2.58 27.29
CA ARG A 92 -1.39 -3.27 28.54
C ARG A 92 -1.74 -4.76 28.52
N SER A 93 -2.69 -5.16 27.67
CA SER A 93 -3.00 -6.57 27.38
C SER A 93 -2.06 -7.22 26.36
N ARG A 94 -0.89 -6.59 26.08
CA ARG A 94 0.16 -7.05 25.16
C ARG A 94 -0.28 -7.10 23.69
N LYS A 95 -1.23 -6.24 23.29
CA LYS A 95 -1.64 -6.06 21.91
C LYS A 95 -0.94 -4.83 21.33
N SER A 96 -0.63 -4.87 20.04
CA SER A 96 -0.35 -3.66 19.26
C SER A 96 -1.62 -3.17 18.58
N LEU A 97 -1.72 -1.87 18.37
CA LEU A 97 -2.86 -1.25 17.68
C LEU A 97 -2.38 -0.72 16.34
N ASP A 98 -3.02 -1.15 15.26
CA ASP A 98 -2.83 -0.62 13.89
C ASP A 98 -4.16 -0.01 13.43
N PHE A 99 -4.14 1.29 13.08
CA PHE A 99 -5.35 2.00 12.65
C PHE A 99 -5.01 3.23 11.80
N ALA A 100 -6.00 3.78 11.12
CA ALA A 100 -5.88 5.05 10.40
C ALA A 100 -6.42 6.21 11.27
N TYR A 101 -5.70 7.33 11.27
CA TYR A 101 -6.12 8.58 11.90
C TYR A 101 -6.19 9.71 10.86
N GLU A 102 -7.16 10.61 11.02
CA GLU A 102 -7.44 11.64 10.03
C GLU A 102 -7.71 12.99 10.72
N ILE A 103 -7.06 14.04 10.24
CA ILE A 103 -7.26 15.42 10.69
C ILE A 103 -7.98 16.19 9.58
N ALA A 104 -9.16 16.73 9.89
CA ALA A 104 -9.89 17.60 8.97
C ALA A 104 -9.27 19.01 8.95
N HIS A 105 -9.14 19.56 7.76
CA HIS A 105 -8.68 20.93 7.53
C HIS A 105 -9.78 21.79 6.91
N PRO A 106 -9.89 23.09 7.28
CA PRO A 106 -10.83 23.99 6.63
C PRO A 106 -10.52 24.22 5.14
N ASP A 107 -9.24 24.33 4.81
CA ASP A 107 -8.77 24.88 3.53
C ASP A 107 -8.14 23.84 2.59
N ARG A 108 -8.09 22.57 2.99
CA ARG A 108 -7.51 21.49 2.18
C ARG A 108 -8.13 20.12 2.47
N GLN A 109 -7.74 19.12 1.68
CA GLN A 109 -8.05 17.73 1.97
C GLN A 109 -7.49 17.31 3.35
N ARG A 110 -8.04 16.25 3.90
CA ARG A 110 -7.72 15.77 5.24
C ARG A 110 -6.32 15.16 5.29
N THR A 111 -5.49 15.60 6.24
CA THR A 111 -4.21 14.96 6.52
C THR A 111 -4.44 13.62 7.21
N ARG A 112 -3.84 12.56 6.68
CA ARG A 112 -4.08 11.18 7.12
C ARG A 112 -2.79 10.50 7.54
N PHE A 113 -2.93 9.62 8.53
CA PHE A 113 -1.82 8.84 9.07
C PHE A 113 -2.23 7.38 9.23
N ARG A 114 -1.30 6.46 8.94
CA ARG A 114 -1.34 5.11 9.47
C ARG A 114 -0.63 5.13 10.81
N VAL A 115 -1.28 4.64 11.86
CA VAL A 115 -0.78 4.67 13.23
C VAL A 115 -0.54 3.25 13.72
N ASN A 116 0.65 2.98 14.24
CA ASN A 116 0.94 1.82 15.06
C ASN A 116 1.26 2.29 16.47
N ALA A 117 0.62 1.70 17.47
CA ALA A 117 0.90 1.94 18.87
C ALA A 117 1.24 0.63 19.58
N THR A 118 2.38 0.62 20.30
CA THR A 118 2.92 -0.59 20.93
C THR A 118 3.54 -0.24 22.28
N GLY A 119 3.38 -1.14 23.28
CA GLY A 119 4.06 -1.04 24.56
C GLY A 119 5.55 -1.30 24.40
N ILE A 120 6.36 -0.49 25.08
CA ILE A 120 7.82 -0.61 25.10
C ILE A 120 8.34 -0.60 26.54
N GLU A 121 9.59 -0.99 26.71
CA GLU A 121 10.30 -0.77 27.98
C GLU A 121 10.70 0.70 28.12
N ALA A 122 10.46 1.30 29.30
CA ALA A 122 10.80 2.69 29.60
C ALA A 122 11.29 2.83 31.05
N VAL A 123 11.79 3.99 31.40
CA VAL A 123 12.17 4.28 32.79
C VAL A 123 10.92 4.20 33.67
N GLY A 124 10.86 3.20 34.55
CA GLY A 124 9.68 2.89 35.35
C GLY A 124 8.87 1.69 34.90
N GLY A 125 9.33 0.98 33.87
CA GLY A 125 8.88 -0.36 33.46
C GLY A 125 7.99 -0.36 32.23
N HIS A 126 7.00 0.51 32.12
CA HIS A 126 6.05 0.49 30.98
C HIS A 126 6.00 1.83 30.26
N GLY A 127 6.38 1.82 29.01
CA GLY A 127 6.27 2.93 28.09
C GLY A 127 5.39 2.62 26.89
N LEU A 128 5.24 3.61 26.04
CA LEU A 128 4.44 3.54 24.81
C LEU A 128 5.25 4.16 23.68
N GLU A 129 5.28 3.49 22.53
CA GLU A 129 5.68 4.08 21.26
C GLU A 129 4.47 4.20 20.34
N ILE A 130 4.32 5.34 19.71
CA ILE A 130 3.31 5.60 18.67
C ILE A 130 4.05 6.07 17.43
N SER A 131 4.04 5.24 16.40
CA SER A 131 4.59 5.56 15.07
C SER A 131 3.47 5.93 14.12
N LEU A 132 3.55 7.11 13.51
CA LEU A 132 2.59 7.61 12.53
C LEU A 132 3.27 7.74 11.18
N ARG A 133 2.79 7.01 10.18
CA ARG A 133 3.20 7.19 8.78
C ARG A 133 2.25 8.14 8.08
N CYS A 134 2.80 9.17 7.46
CA CYS A 134 2.04 10.11 6.65
C CYS A 134 1.49 9.41 5.40
N LEU A 135 0.18 9.52 5.16
CA LEU A 135 -0.48 8.93 3.99
C LEU A 135 -0.69 10.00 2.91
N PRO A 136 -0.61 9.63 1.62
CA PRO A 136 -0.81 10.57 0.53
C PRO A 136 -2.24 11.16 0.54
N GLU A 137 -2.35 12.44 0.19
CA GLU A 137 -3.64 13.15 0.08
C GLU A 137 -4.28 12.95 -1.31
N THR A 138 -3.46 12.80 -2.34
CA THR A 138 -3.92 12.70 -3.72
C THR A 138 -3.60 11.36 -4.34
N THR A 139 -4.50 10.87 -5.18
CA THR A 139 -4.30 9.65 -5.94
C THR A 139 -3.41 9.95 -7.16
N PRO A 140 -2.27 9.27 -7.35
CA PRO A 140 -1.38 9.52 -8.48
C PRO A 140 -2.02 9.10 -9.81
N THR A 141 -1.59 9.74 -10.90
CA THR A 141 -1.87 9.23 -12.26
C THR A 141 -0.87 8.13 -12.62
N THR A 142 -1.19 7.32 -13.61
CA THR A 142 -0.26 6.30 -14.14
C THR A 142 1.01 6.93 -14.70
N SER A 143 0.92 8.09 -15.33
CA SER A 143 2.06 8.86 -15.82
C SER A 143 2.93 9.43 -14.70
N ALA A 144 2.34 9.89 -13.58
CA ALA A 144 3.09 10.43 -12.45
C ALA A 144 3.98 9.38 -11.74
N ILE A 145 3.70 8.11 -11.94
CA ILE A 145 4.49 6.99 -11.41
C ILE A 145 5.29 6.25 -12.49
N ASP A 146 5.48 6.86 -13.64
CA ASP A 146 6.19 6.29 -14.78
C ASP A 146 5.68 4.89 -15.18
N LEU A 147 4.38 4.67 -15.22
CA LEU A 147 3.80 3.43 -15.69
C LEU A 147 3.54 3.52 -17.20
N ALA A 148 4.27 2.72 -17.97
CA ALA A 148 4.18 2.74 -19.43
C ALA A 148 2.75 2.40 -19.91
N PRO A 149 2.20 3.08 -20.95
CA PRO A 149 0.85 2.82 -21.41
C PRO A 149 0.56 1.34 -21.74
N ALA A 150 1.48 0.67 -22.42
CA ALA A 150 1.34 -0.77 -22.72
C ALA A 150 1.27 -1.65 -21.46
N LEU A 151 1.92 -1.24 -20.37
CA LEU A 151 1.82 -1.95 -19.10
C LEU A 151 0.49 -1.62 -18.41
N VAL A 152 -0.01 -0.39 -18.51
CA VAL A 152 -1.35 -0.03 -18.02
C VAL A 152 -2.41 -0.89 -18.70
N ASP A 153 -2.36 -1.01 -20.03
CA ASP A 153 -3.29 -1.85 -20.81
C ASP A 153 -3.24 -3.32 -20.38
N ALA A 154 -2.03 -3.85 -20.18
CA ALA A 154 -1.84 -5.21 -19.70
C ALA A 154 -2.33 -5.42 -18.24
N MET A 155 -2.30 -4.38 -17.42
CA MET A 155 -2.76 -4.39 -16.02
C MET A 155 -4.25 -4.12 -15.85
N THR A 156 -4.96 -3.71 -16.91
CA THR A 156 -6.40 -3.39 -16.89
C THR A 156 -7.23 -4.33 -17.79
N PRO A 157 -7.06 -5.67 -17.68
CA PRO A 157 -7.85 -6.62 -18.42
C PRO A 157 -9.33 -6.53 -18.00
N ARG A 158 -10.19 -7.20 -18.76
CA ARG A 158 -11.63 -7.27 -18.47
C ARG A 158 -11.92 -8.04 -17.18
N ASP A 159 -11.21 -9.14 -16.98
CA ASP A 159 -11.37 -10.08 -15.87
C ASP A 159 -10.04 -10.77 -15.51
N GLY A 160 -10.07 -11.58 -14.48
CA GLY A 160 -8.93 -12.40 -14.05
C GLY A 160 -8.13 -11.77 -12.92
N LEU A 161 -6.91 -12.24 -12.71
CA LEU A 161 -6.08 -11.88 -11.57
C LEU A 161 -4.82 -11.14 -12.01
N VAL A 162 -4.60 -9.97 -11.44
CA VAL A 162 -3.37 -9.16 -11.58
C VAL A 162 -2.68 -9.09 -10.23
N VAL A 163 -1.41 -9.49 -10.18
CA VAL A 163 -0.63 -9.60 -8.93
C VAL A 163 0.55 -8.65 -8.95
N LEU A 164 0.62 -7.76 -7.95
CA LEU A 164 1.75 -6.88 -7.72
C LEU A 164 2.58 -7.39 -6.55
N ALA A 165 3.87 -7.54 -6.76
CA ALA A 165 4.77 -8.03 -5.72
C ALA A 165 5.96 -7.09 -5.49
N GLY A 166 6.67 -7.30 -4.40
CA GLY A 166 7.87 -6.57 -4.03
C GLY A 166 7.96 -6.30 -2.54
N PRO A 167 9.09 -5.76 -2.07
CA PRO A 167 9.29 -5.48 -0.66
C PRO A 167 8.32 -4.43 -0.11
N THR A 168 8.26 -4.31 1.21
CA THR A 168 7.50 -3.24 1.87
C THR A 168 8.06 -1.87 1.47
N GLY A 169 7.17 -0.92 1.19
CA GLY A 169 7.55 0.44 0.81
C GLY A 169 8.03 0.61 -0.65
N CYS A 170 7.91 -0.42 -1.50
CA CYS A 170 8.27 -0.31 -2.92
C CYS A 170 7.18 0.34 -3.81
N GLY A 171 6.06 0.81 -3.22
CA GLY A 171 5.02 1.55 -3.94
C GLY A 171 3.93 0.70 -4.58
N LYS A 172 3.68 -0.54 -4.11
CA LYS A 172 2.56 -1.38 -4.59
C LYS A 172 1.21 -0.70 -4.45
N SER A 173 0.90 -0.16 -3.28
CA SER A 173 -0.35 0.57 -3.01
C SER A 173 -0.49 1.80 -3.91
N THR A 174 0.62 2.50 -4.17
CA THR A 174 0.66 3.66 -5.08
C THR A 174 0.34 3.26 -6.52
N THR A 175 0.88 2.13 -6.98
CA THR A 175 0.59 1.59 -8.32
C THR A 175 -0.88 1.15 -8.43
N LEU A 176 -1.41 0.45 -7.41
CA LEU A 176 -2.84 0.09 -7.37
C LEU A 176 -3.73 1.35 -7.37
N ALA A 177 -3.37 2.37 -6.60
CA ALA A 177 -4.13 3.62 -6.57
C ALA A 177 -4.15 4.32 -7.93
N ALA A 178 -3.02 4.33 -8.65
CA ALA A 178 -2.95 4.88 -10.00
C ALA A 178 -3.83 4.08 -11.00
N LEU A 179 -3.93 2.76 -10.87
CA LEU A 179 -4.82 1.94 -11.69
C LEU A 179 -6.30 2.20 -11.34
N VAL A 180 -6.63 2.38 -10.06
CA VAL A 180 -7.99 2.79 -9.65
C VAL A 180 -8.35 4.12 -10.30
N ARG A 181 -7.45 5.12 -10.24
CA ARG A 181 -7.64 6.40 -10.92
C ARG A 181 -7.83 6.22 -12.41
N HIS A 182 -7.03 5.38 -13.06
CA HIS A 182 -7.17 5.06 -14.48
C HIS A 182 -8.56 4.50 -14.80
N HIS A 183 -9.10 3.58 -14.01
CA HIS A 183 -10.46 3.06 -14.17
C HIS A 183 -11.53 4.15 -13.97
N PHE A 184 -11.29 5.11 -13.06
CA PHE A 184 -12.19 6.25 -12.91
C PHE A 184 -12.21 7.16 -14.15
N GLU A 185 -11.06 7.39 -14.76
CA GLU A 185 -10.90 8.35 -15.86
C GLU A 185 -11.22 7.76 -17.23
N HIS A 186 -11.08 6.43 -17.42
CA HIS A 186 -11.10 5.81 -18.76
C HIS A 186 -12.15 4.70 -18.93
N ALA A 187 -12.95 4.36 -17.92
CA ALA A 187 -14.01 3.37 -18.07
C ALA A 187 -15.30 4.02 -18.60
N PRO A 188 -15.69 3.85 -19.89
CA PRO A 188 -16.80 4.58 -20.48
C PRO A 188 -18.16 4.23 -19.87
N GLU A 189 -18.32 3.02 -19.35
CA GLU A 189 -19.57 2.53 -18.75
C GLU A 189 -19.59 2.65 -17.22
N GLY A 190 -18.50 3.19 -16.62
CA GLY A 190 -18.29 3.14 -15.18
C GLY A 190 -17.92 1.75 -14.70
N ARG A 191 -17.41 1.67 -13.48
CA ARG A 191 -17.04 0.40 -12.81
C ARG A 191 -17.45 0.43 -11.35
N LYS A 192 -17.86 -0.69 -10.83
CA LYS A 192 -18.06 -0.88 -9.39
C LYS A 192 -16.85 -1.56 -8.78
N ILE A 193 -16.08 -0.80 -8.01
CA ILE A 193 -14.83 -1.23 -7.39
C ILE A 193 -15.09 -1.50 -5.91
N ILE A 194 -14.69 -2.67 -5.42
CA ILE A 194 -14.65 -2.99 -3.99
C ILE A 194 -13.18 -3.10 -3.58
N ASP A 195 -12.77 -2.23 -2.66
CA ASP A 195 -11.39 -2.13 -2.20
C ASP A 195 -11.30 -2.57 -0.73
N LEU A 196 -10.56 -3.64 -0.48
CA LEU A 196 -10.34 -4.27 0.82
C LEU A 196 -8.88 -4.01 1.23
N GLN A 197 -8.66 -3.24 2.28
CA GLN A 197 -7.32 -2.80 2.71
C GLN A 197 -7.08 -3.01 4.22
N SER A 198 -5.80 -3.02 4.61
CA SER A 198 -5.42 -3.05 6.03
C SER A 198 -4.10 -2.29 6.28
N PRO A 199 -4.18 -1.00 6.64
CA PRO A 199 -5.32 -0.08 6.61
C PRO A 199 -5.57 0.50 5.20
N VAL A 200 -6.62 1.32 5.03
CA VAL A 200 -6.89 2.08 3.80
C VAL A 200 -5.86 3.20 3.66
N GLU A 201 -4.95 3.10 2.69
CA GLU A 201 -3.92 4.13 2.43
C GLU A 201 -4.46 5.28 1.56
N PHE A 202 -5.11 5.00 0.43
CA PHE A 202 -5.72 5.99 -0.46
C PHE A 202 -7.24 5.99 -0.32
N THR A 203 -7.87 7.17 -0.19
CA THR A 203 -9.34 7.28 -0.01
C THR A 203 -10.09 7.58 -1.30
N TYR A 204 -9.40 7.89 -2.38
CA TYR A 204 -9.97 8.24 -3.69
C TYR A 204 -11.02 9.37 -3.62
N ARG A 205 -10.96 10.22 -2.60
CA ARG A 205 -11.89 11.36 -2.44
C ARG A 205 -11.66 12.43 -3.48
N ASP A 206 -10.40 12.60 -3.89
CA ASP A 206 -9.96 13.50 -4.95
C ASP A 206 -10.51 13.11 -6.33
N LEU A 207 -10.93 11.86 -6.52
CA LEU A 207 -11.55 11.38 -7.74
C LEU A 207 -13.08 11.57 -7.76
N LYS A 208 -13.68 11.80 -6.59
CA LYS A 208 -15.12 12.00 -6.41
C LYS A 208 -15.47 13.49 -6.55
N GLY A 209 -15.25 14.08 -7.72
CA GLY A 209 -15.66 15.46 -8.01
C GLY A 209 -17.18 15.64 -8.02
N PRO A 210 -17.67 16.91 -8.03
CA PRO A 210 -19.11 17.22 -8.03
C PRO A 210 -19.86 16.71 -9.27
N THR A 211 -19.14 16.43 -10.35
CA THR A 211 -19.69 15.87 -11.59
C THR A 211 -18.66 14.91 -12.18
N PRO A 212 -18.60 13.66 -11.72
CA PRO A 212 -17.72 12.68 -12.34
C PRO A 212 -18.23 12.45 -13.79
N PRO A 213 -17.33 12.43 -14.78
CA PRO A 213 -17.71 12.14 -16.16
C PRO A 213 -18.27 10.73 -16.35
N VAL A 214 -18.07 9.85 -15.36
CA VAL A 214 -18.46 8.44 -15.42
C VAL A 214 -19.01 7.97 -14.07
N SER A 215 -19.94 7.02 -14.11
CA SER A 215 -20.63 6.45 -12.94
C SER A 215 -19.78 5.42 -12.17
N THR A 216 -18.45 5.57 -12.11
CA THR A 216 -17.60 4.66 -11.35
C THR A 216 -17.85 4.83 -9.85
N LEU A 217 -18.14 3.72 -9.17
CA LEU A 217 -18.38 3.66 -7.73
C LEU A 217 -17.30 2.86 -7.04
N ILE A 218 -16.69 3.41 -5.99
CA ILE A 218 -15.76 2.69 -5.14
C ILE A 218 -16.27 2.58 -3.71
N GLY A 219 -16.32 1.37 -3.18
CA GLY A 219 -16.58 1.06 -1.77
C GLY A 219 -15.32 0.50 -1.13
N GLN A 220 -14.82 1.19 -0.10
CA GLN A 220 -13.62 0.79 0.63
C GLN A 220 -13.98 0.19 1.99
N SER A 221 -13.34 -0.93 2.35
CA SER A 221 -13.47 -1.56 3.66
C SER A 221 -12.11 -1.85 4.26
N GLU A 222 -11.92 -1.46 5.51
CA GLU A 222 -10.71 -1.72 6.27
C GLU A 222 -10.87 -3.01 7.08
N ILE A 223 -9.92 -3.93 6.91
CA ILE A 223 -9.88 -5.18 7.67
C ILE A 223 -9.47 -4.87 9.11
N GLY A 224 -10.15 -5.52 10.04
CA GLY A 224 -10.00 -5.25 11.48
C GLY A 224 -10.92 -4.14 12.01
N LYS A 225 -11.45 -3.28 11.12
CA LYS A 225 -12.37 -2.19 11.48
C LYS A 225 -13.79 -2.41 10.96
N HIS A 226 -13.93 -2.73 9.68
CA HIS A 226 -15.21 -2.92 9.00
C HIS A 226 -15.50 -4.40 8.73
N LEU A 227 -14.46 -5.21 8.57
CA LEU A 227 -14.52 -6.62 8.23
C LEU A 227 -13.47 -7.40 9.03
N GLY A 228 -13.78 -8.64 9.40
CA GLY A 228 -12.89 -9.46 10.22
C GLY A 228 -11.69 -10.03 9.45
N SER A 229 -11.83 -10.30 8.14
CA SER A 229 -10.76 -10.86 7.31
C SER A 229 -10.94 -10.50 5.83
N TYR A 230 -9.87 -10.59 5.05
CA TYR A 230 -9.93 -10.44 3.58
C TYR A 230 -10.87 -11.47 2.94
N ALA A 231 -10.77 -12.74 3.33
CA ALA A 231 -11.60 -13.80 2.79
C ALA A 231 -13.11 -13.53 3.01
N THR A 232 -13.49 -13.07 4.21
CA THR A 232 -14.87 -12.65 4.50
C THR A 232 -15.27 -11.44 3.65
N GLY A 233 -14.35 -10.49 3.47
CA GLY A 233 -14.55 -9.30 2.63
C GLY A 233 -14.82 -9.67 1.16
N ILE A 234 -14.04 -10.58 0.59
CA ILE A 234 -14.19 -11.05 -0.79
C ILE A 234 -15.54 -11.76 -0.97
N ARG A 235 -15.90 -12.68 -0.06
CA ARG A 235 -17.22 -13.36 -0.10
C ARG A 235 -18.39 -12.37 -0.01
N SER A 236 -18.25 -11.31 0.76
CA SER A 236 -19.24 -10.23 0.81
C SER A 236 -19.26 -9.41 -0.48
N ALA A 237 -18.08 -9.10 -1.06
CA ALA A 237 -17.95 -8.35 -2.29
C ALA A 237 -18.69 -9.03 -3.46
N LEU A 238 -18.56 -10.34 -3.61
CA LEU A 238 -19.22 -11.14 -4.66
C LEU A 238 -20.76 -11.04 -4.65
N ARG A 239 -21.38 -10.65 -3.51
CA ARG A 239 -22.83 -10.41 -3.40
C ARG A 239 -23.23 -8.97 -3.71
N ARG A 240 -22.27 -8.10 -4.02
CA ARG A 240 -22.46 -6.67 -4.26
C ARG A 240 -22.33 -6.29 -5.74
N ASN A 241 -22.27 -7.28 -6.62
CA ASN A 241 -22.08 -7.12 -8.08
C ASN A 241 -20.89 -6.19 -8.41
N PRO A 242 -19.66 -6.52 -8.04
CA PRO A 242 -18.48 -5.73 -8.36
C PRO A 242 -18.00 -6.05 -9.78
N ASP A 243 -17.39 -5.06 -10.45
CA ASP A 243 -16.57 -5.30 -11.65
C ASP A 243 -15.13 -5.61 -11.24
N ILE A 244 -14.65 -4.91 -10.20
CA ILE A 244 -13.27 -4.96 -9.74
C ILE A 244 -13.24 -5.19 -8.23
N ILE A 245 -12.40 -6.14 -7.79
CA ILE A 245 -12.11 -6.38 -6.37
C ILE A 245 -10.62 -6.15 -6.15
N ILE A 246 -10.30 -5.26 -5.22
CA ILE A 246 -8.92 -5.00 -4.79
C ILE A 246 -8.72 -5.62 -3.42
N ILE A 247 -7.68 -6.44 -3.30
CA ILE A 247 -7.30 -7.13 -2.08
C ILE A 247 -5.91 -6.60 -1.71
N GLY A 248 -5.83 -5.84 -0.63
CA GLY A 248 -4.59 -5.18 -0.21
C GLY A 248 -3.42 -6.13 -0.12
N GLU A 249 -3.65 -7.34 0.40
CA GLU A 249 -2.62 -8.39 0.42
C GLU A 249 -3.24 -9.79 0.54
N ALA A 250 -2.73 -10.75 -0.25
CA ALA A 250 -3.06 -12.17 -0.15
C ALA A 250 -1.90 -12.92 0.53
N ARG A 251 -2.04 -13.17 1.85
CA ARG A 251 -1.01 -13.83 2.68
C ARG A 251 -1.36 -15.25 3.07
N ASP A 252 -2.63 -15.55 3.25
CA ASP A 252 -3.12 -16.82 3.76
C ASP A 252 -3.90 -17.58 2.69
N ALA A 253 -3.97 -18.90 2.83
CA ALA A 253 -4.60 -19.79 1.88
C ALA A 253 -6.10 -19.50 1.68
N GLU A 254 -6.81 -19.04 2.72
CA GLU A 254 -8.23 -18.71 2.63
C GLU A 254 -8.47 -17.49 1.76
N THR A 255 -7.66 -16.42 1.96
CA THR A 255 -7.70 -15.20 1.14
C THR A 255 -7.34 -15.50 -0.32
N ILE A 256 -6.28 -16.31 -0.56
CA ILE A 256 -5.85 -16.69 -1.90
C ILE A 256 -6.94 -17.49 -2.62
N THR A 257 -7.55 -18.47 -1.94
CA THR A 257 -8.66 -19.27 -2.49
C THR A 257 -9.86 -18.39 -2.83
N ALA A 258 -10.21 -17.45 -1.96
CA ALA A 258 -11.32 -16.54 -2.21
C ALA A 258 -11.03 -15.60 -3.40
N ALA A 259 -9.81 -15.09 -3.52
CA ALA A 259 -9.37 -14.26 -4.64
C ALA A 259 -9.40 -15.04 -5.98
N LEU A 260 -8.92 -16.29 -5.95
CA LEU A 260 -8.96 -17.19 -7.10
C LEU A 260 -10.40 -17.46 -7.56
N ASN A 261 -11.30 -17.78 -6.64
CA ASN A 261 -12.72 -17.99 -6.95
C ASN A 261 -13.38 -16.72 -7.52
N ALA A 262 -13.05 -15.54 -7.01
CA ALA A 262 -13.55 -14.29 -7.57
C ALA A 262 -13.08 -14.07 -9.01
N ALA A 263 -11.81 -14.35 -9.31
CA ALA A 263 -11.26 -14.26 -10.65
C ALA A 263 -11.86 -15.31 -11.61
N LEU A 264 -12.05 -16.57 -11.16
CA LEU A 264 -12.69 -17.64 -11.91
C LEU A 264 -14.15 -17.35 -12.26
N THR A 265 -14.83 -16.54 -11.45
CA THR A 265 -16.22 -16.12 -11.70
C THR A 265 -16.34 -14.83 -12.54
N GLY A 266 -15.25 -14.41 -13.20
CA GLY A 266 -15.25 -13.34 -14.20
C GLY A 266 -15.05 -11.93 -13.67
N HIS A 267 -14.57 -11.78 -12.42
CA HIS A 267 -14.23 -10.47 -11.87
C HIS A 267 -12.76 -10.13 -12.13
N LEU A 268 -12.46 -8.84 -12.30
CA LEU A 268 -11.08 -8.37 -12.26
C LEU A 268 -10.63 -8.24 -10.81
N VAL A 269 -9.60 -9.00 -10.45
CA VAL A 269 -9.05 -9.02 -9.08
C VAL A 269 -7.64 -8.47 -9.10
N TYR A 270 -7.37 -7.44 -8.30
CA TYR A 270 -6.03 -6.98 -7.98
C TYR A 270 -5.62 -7.47 -6.60
N THR A 271 -4.40 -7.95 -6.48
CA THR A 271 -3.84 -8.26 -5.15
C THR A 271 -2.36 -7.96 -5.08
N THR A 272 -1.85 -7.85 -3.85
CA THR A 272 -0.42 -7.75 -3.64
C THR A 272 0.12 -8.95 -2.87
N THR A 273 1.41 -9.21 -3.06
CA THR A 273 2.15 -10.21 -2.30
C THR A 273 3.61 -9.79 -2.12
N HIS A 274 4.37 -10.54 -1.35
CA HIS A 274 5.82 -10.37 -1.21
C HIS A 274 6.55 -11.43 -2.03
N ALA A 275 7.12 -11.03 -3.16
CA ALA A 275 7.95 -11.87 -4.03
C ALA A 275 9.02 -11.01 -4.71
N ASN A 276 10.15 -11.62 -5.07
CA ASN A 276 11.30 -10.96 -5.68
C ASN A 276 11.36 -11.15 -7.20
N SER A 277 10.52 -12.02 -7.75
CA SER A 277 10.39 -12.23 -9.19
C SER A 277 8.96 -12.59 -9.58
N PRO A 278 8.56 -12.35 -10.84
CA PRO A 278 7.24 -12.74 -11.34
C PRO A 278 6.92 -14.22 -11.17
N GLY A 279 7.88 -15.10 -11.35
CA GLY A 279 7.71 -16.55 -11.15
C GLY A 279 7.52 -16.90 -9.67
N GLU A 280 8.19 -16.20 -8.74
CA GLU A 280 8.01 -16.42 -7.31
C GLU A 280 6.60 -16.01 -6.85
N CYS A 281 5.93 -15.07 -7.55
CA CYS A 281 4.55 -14.71 -7.24
C CYS A 281 3.63 -15.93 -7.26
N LEU A 282 3.76 -16.79 -8.28
CA LEU A 282 2.96 -18.00 -8.37
C LEU A 282 3.23 -18.94 -7.19
N ALA A 283 4.50 -19.18 -6.88
CA ALA A 283 4.88 -20.03 -5.75
C ALA A 283 4.31 -19.50 -4.42
N ARG A 284 4.30 -18.18 -4.23
CA ARG A 284 3.70 -17.54 -3.04
C ARG A 284 2.20 -17.72 -2.96
N LEU A 285 1.50 -17.60 -4.10
CA LEU A 285 0.05 -17.82 -4.17
C LEU A 285 -0.35 -19.29 -3.98
N LEU A 286 0.56 -20.21 -4.22
CA LEU A 286 0.36 -21.64 -3.97
C LEU A 286 0.87 -22.08 -2.59
N HIS A 287 1.47 -21.16 -1.83
CA HIS A 287 1.97 -21.48 -0.50
C HIS A 287 0.82 -21.82 0.45
N GLY A 288 0.94 -22.96 1.13
CA GLY A 288 -0.09 -23.45 2.06
C GLY A 288 -1.18 -24.30 1.40
N VAL A 289 -1.18 -24.47 0.07
CA VAL A 289 -2.05 -25.42 -0.61
C VAL A 289 -1.57 -26.85 -0.31
N PRO A 290 -2.46 -27.77 0.14
CA PRO A 290 -2.11 -29.17 0.36
C PRO A 290 -1.53 -29.80 -0.92
N ARG A 291 -0.53 -30.69 -0.77
CA ARG A 291 0.15 -31.33 -1.91
C ARG A 291 -0.81 -32.02 -2.89
N ASN A 292 -1.85 -32.63 -2.38
CA ASN A 292 -2.84 -33.36 -3.19
C ASN A 292 -3.67 -32.42 -4.08
N ASP A 293 -3.82 -31.16 -3.69
CA ASP A 293 -4.59 -30.14 -4.42
C ASP A 293 -3.70 -29.18 -5.22
N TYR A 294 -2.37 -29.30 -5.08
CA TYR A 294 -1.40 -28.33 -5.62
C TYR A 294 -1.54 -28.17 -7.13
N HIS A 295 -1.58 -29.26 -7.88
CA HIS A 295 -1.69 -29.22 -9.35
C HIS A 295 -2.99 -28.54 -9.78
N ARG A 296 -4.13 -28.93 -9.20
CA ARG A 296 -5.42 -28.31 -9.51
C ARG A 296 -5.40 -26.81 -9.25
N HIS A 297 -4.95 -26.39 -8.08
CA HIS A 297 -4.87 -24.96 -7.74
C HIS A 297 -3.89 -24.21 -8.63
N ALA A 298 -2.79 -24.84 -9.04
CA ALA A 298 -1.83 -24.24 -9.96
C ALA A 298 -2.47 -23.98 -11.33
N PHE A 299 -3.17 -24.96 -11.91
CA PHE A 299 -3.87 -24.81 -13.19
C PHE A 299 -5.02 -23.79 -13.09
N ASP A 300 -5.82 -23.83 -12.02
CA ASP A 300 -6.88 -22.84 -11.78
C ASP A 300 -6.28 -21.42 -11.72
N LEU A 301 -5.18 -21.24 -10.98
CA LEU A 301 -4.50 -19.98 -10.86
C LEU A 301 -3.93 -19.49 -12.20
N ALA A 302 -3.23 -20.37 -12.96
CA ALA A 302 -2.68 -20.04 -14.26
C ALA A 302 -3.77 -19.65 -15.28
N SER A 303 -4.96 -20.25 -15.19
CA SER A 303 -6.09 -19.95 -16.08
C SER A 303 -6.59 -18.51 -15.93
N VAL A 304 -6.58 -17.96 -14.71
CA VAL A 304 -7.08 -16.62 -14.40
C VAL A 304 -6.00 -15.56 -14.31
N LEU A 305 -4.72 -15.94 -14.12
CA LEU A 305 -3.64 -14.96 -14.12
C LEU A 305 -3.59 -14.18 -15.43
N ARG A 306 -3.56 -12.88 -15.36
CA ARG A 306 -3.39 -11.98 -16.51
C ARG A 306 -2.00 -11.37 -16.50
N LEU A 307 -1.52 -10.98 -15.31
CA LEU A 307 -0.21 -10.37 -15.16
C LEU A 307 0.33 -10.62 -13.75
N THR A 308 1.62 -10.89 -13.65
CA THR A 308 2.40 -10.76 -12.41
C THR A 308 3.48 -9.71 -12.60
N MET A 309 3.64 -8.82 -11.62
CA MET A 309 4.65 -7.77 -11.66
C MET A 309 5.39 -7.70 -10.33
N THR A 310 6.69 -7.59 -10.37
CA THR A 310 7.51 -7.22 -9.21
C THR A 310 7.99 -5.79 -9.35
N GLN A 311 7.98 -5.05 -8.25
CA GLN A 311 8.39 -3.65 -8.19
C GLN A 311 9.40 -3.44 -7.08
N SER A 312 10.42 -2.64 -7.37
CA SER A 312 11.39 -2.12 -6.39
C SER A 312 11.62 -0.64 -6.63
N LEU A 313 12.07 0.08 -5.60
CA LEU A 313 12.47 1.48 -5.73
C LEU A 313 13.99 1.57 -5.76
N ILE A 314 14.52 2.14 -6.82
CA ILE A 314 15.95 2.40 -7.00
C ILE A 314 16.24 3.89 -6.83
N ALA A 315 17.34 4.21 -6.15
CA ALA A 315 17.85 5.58 -6.10
C ALA A 315 18.42 5.94 -7.48
N ALA A 316 18.04 7.08 -8.02
CA ALA A 316 18.69 7.61 -9.22
C ALA A 316 19.90 8.46 -8.77
N GLU A 317 21.07 8.23 -9.38
CA GLU A 317 22.26 9.01 -9.08
C GLU A 317 21.99 10.51 -9.25
N GLY A 318 22.31 11.30 -8.23
CA GLY A 318 22.10 12.76 -8.23
C GLY A 318 20.66 13.24 -8.08
N GLN A 319 19.69 12.35 -7.82
CA GLN A 319 18.29 12.73 -7.59
C GLN A 319 17.83 12.38 -6.17
N THR A 320 17.03 13.26 -5.58
CA THR A 320 16.38 13.04 -4.27
C THR A 320 15.22 12.05 -4.37
N HIS A 321 14.69 11.79 -5.57
CA HIS A 321 13.54 10.92 -5.79
C HIS A 321 13.95 9.52 -6.23
N ARG A 322 13.32 8.51 -5.64
CA ARG A 322 13.46 7.11 -6.04
C ARG A 322 12.54 6.83 -7.24
N ARG A 323 13.02 6.02 -8.18
CA ARG A 323 12.25 5.54 -9.33
C ARG A 323 11.87 4.09 -9.18
N ALA A 324 10.73 3.70 -9.75
CA ALA A 324 10.29 2.31 -9.72
C ALA A 324 10.94 1.50 -10.86
N ALA A 325 11.64 0.43 -10.48
CA ALA A 325 12.04 -0.63 -11.41
C ALA A 325 10.98 -1.73 -11.35
N ARG A 326 10.55 -2.20 -12.53
CA ARG A 326 9.46 -3.18 -12.66
C ARG A 326 9.86 -4.32 -13.57
N ASP A 327 9.69 -5.55 -13.10
CA ASP A 327 9.77 -6.76 -13.91
C ASP A 327 8.36 -7.37 -13.95
N TYR A 328 7.82 -7.70 -15.12
CA TYR A 328 6.48 -8.23 -15.25
C TYR A 328 6.38 -9.33 -16.29
N VAL A 329 5.32 -10.12 -16.21
CA VAL A 329 4.97 -11.17 -17.16
C VAL A 329 3.48 -11.08 -17.46
N VAL A 330 3.15 -11.08 -18.75
CA VAL A 330 1.78 -11.18 -19.25
C VAL A 330 1.48 -12.65 -19.54
N PHE A 331 0.38 -13.17 -19.00
CA PHE A 331 -0.05 -14.54 -19.20
C PHE A 331 -0.93 -14.65 -20.46
N ASP A 332 -0.29 -14.67 -21.61
CA ASP A 332 -0.91 -14.87 -22.92
C ASP A 332 -1.13 -16.37 -23.25
N GLY A 333 -1.71 -16.65 -24.43
CA GLY A 333 -1.97 -18.00 -24.87
C GLY A 333 -0.69 -18.84 -25.03
N THR A 334 0.41 -18.22 -25.50
CA THR A 334 1.69 -18.89 -25.69
C THR A 334 2.30 -19.34 -24.37
N LEU A 335 2.34 -18.43 -23.38
CA LEU A 335 2.85 -18.78 -22.06
C LEU A 335 2.00 -19.87 -21.39
N ARG A 336 0.65 -19.79 -21.51
CA ARG A 336 -0.25 -20.80 -20.97
C ARG A 336 0.02 -22.19 -21.55
N GLN A 337 0.18 -22.30 -22.88
CA GLN A 337 0.55 -23.57 -23.53
C GLN A 337 1.88 -24.12 -23.02
N GLN A 338 2.86 -23.24 -22.78
CA GLN A 338 4.14 -23.67 -22.19
C GLN A 338 3.96 -24.17 -20.76
N LEU A 339 3.12 -23.52 -19.94
CA LEU A 339 2.84 -23.94 -18.58
C LEU A 339 2.09 -25.30 -18.58
N ASP A 340 1.08 -25.46 -19.43
CA ASP A 340 0.29 -26.67 -19.54
C ASP A 340 1.13 -27.90 -19.95
N ALA A 341 2.20 -27.69 -20.72
CA ALA A 341 3.13 -28.75 -21.15
C ALA A 341 4.13 -29.18 -20.05
N HIS A 342 4.14 -28.54 -18.89
CA HIS A 342 5.15 -28.75 -17.86
C HIS A 342 4.52 -28.92 -16.47
N ASP A 343 5.22 -29.64 -15.59
CA ASP A 343 4.84 -29.77 -14.20
C ASP A 343 4.84 -28.41 -13.48
N PRO A 344 3.79 -28.07 -12.69
CA PRO A 344 3.67 -26.80 -11.98
C PRO A 344 4.87 -26.42 -11.10
N TRP A 345 5.64 -27.37 -10.60
CA TRP A 345 6.86 -27.09 -9.84
C TRP A 345 7.95 -26.40 -10.69
N SER A 346 7.93 -26.58 -12.00
CA SER A 346 8.87 -25.93 -12.93
C SER A 346 8.41 -24.55 -13.42
N TRP A 347 7.14 -24.17 -13.23
CA TRP A 347 6.53 -22.97 -13.74
C TRP A 347 7.23 -21.66 -13.33
N PRO A 348 7.73 -21.50 -12.08
CA PRO A 348 8.46 -20.29 -11.71
C PRO A 348 9.66 -19.99 -12.62
N ALA A 349 10.38 -21.01 -13.08
CA ALA A 349 11.50 -20.84 -13.99
C ALA A 349 11.05 -20.43 -15.40
N ILE A 350 9.95 -21.03 -15.91
CA ILE A 350 9.35 -20.70 -17.20
C ILE A 350 8.86 -19.25 -17.20
N ILE A 351 8.12 -18.84 -16.18
CA ILE A 351 7.59 -17.49 -16.00
C ILE A 351 8.73 -16.48 -15.92
N ASN A 352 9.81 -16.77 -15.18
CA ASN A 352 10.95 -15.86 -15.09
C ASN A 352 11.72 -15.70 -16.40
N ARG A 353 11.68 -16.68 -17.32
CA ARG A 353 12.26 -16.53 -18.68
C ARG A 353 11.42 -15.60 -19.56
N ALA A 354 10.09 -15.62 -19.38
CA ALA A 354 9.15 -14.77 -20.12
C ALA A 354 9.06 -13.32 -19.60
N ARG A 355 9.85 -12.96 -18.58
CA ARG A 355 9.73 -11.63 -17.94
C ARG A 355 10.20 -10.51 -18.85
N ILE A 356 9.48 -9.40 -18.79
CA ILE A 356 9.81 -8.13 -19.42
C ILE A 356 10.31 -7.19 -18.31
N ARG A 357 11.42 -6.49 -18.57
CA ARG A 357 12.00 -5.52 -17.64
C ARG A 357 11.70 -4.11 -18.10
N CYS A 358 11.06 -3.32 -17.26
CA CYS A 358 10.86 -1.89 -17.45
C CYS A 358 11.75 -1.13 -16.45
N ARG A 359 12.83 -0.53 -16.95
CA ARG A 359 13.60 0.47 -16.22
C ARG A 359 13.20 1.84 -16.73
N THR A 360 12.66 2.68 -15.88
CA THR A 360 12.34 4.06 -16.21
C THR A 360 13.60 4.92 -16.05
N GLY A 361 14.09 5.55 -17.13
CA GLY A 361 15.26 6.44 -17.14
C GLY A 361 15.65 6.87 -18.55
N PRO A 362 16.42 7.98 -18.71
CA PRO A 362 16.89 8.44 -20.02
C PRO A 362 17.80 7.43 -20.75
N ASP A 363 18.32 6.43 -20.05
CA ASP A 363 19.14 5.34 -20.60
C ASP A 363 18.33 4.06 -20.87
N SER A 364 17.00 4.13 -20.95
CA SER A 364 16.20 3.01 -21.42
C SER A 364 16.38 2.84 -22.93
N VAL A 365 17.48 2.22 -23.32
CA VAL A 365 17.61 1.58 -24.65
C VAL A 365 16.48 0.53 -24.69
N PRO A 366 15.63 0.52 -25.74
CA PRO A 366 14.69 -0.57 -25.95
C PRO A 366 15.53 -1.85 -25.97
N GLY A 367 15.35 -2.71 -24.96
CA GLY A 367 16.09 -3.96 -24.88
C GLY A 367 15.82 -4.77 -26.14
N ASP A 368 16.89 -5.20 -26.78
CA ASP A 368 16.91 -6.09 -27.92
C ASP A 368 16.01 -7.31 -27.71
N GLY A 369 14.76 -7.14 -28.05
CA GLY A 369 13.73 -8.18 -28.14
C GLY A 369 13.48 -8.50 -29.62
N GLU A 370 14.54 -8.55 -30.45
CA GLU A 370 14.44 -9.16 -31.75
C GLU A 370 14.49 -10.70 -31.60
N GLY A 371 13.33 -11.26 -31.30
CA GLY A 371 13.03 -12.63 -31.67
C GLY A 371 12.96 -12.71 -33.18
N LYS A 372 14.10 -12.97 -33.85
CA LYS A 372 14.14 -13.36 -35.26
C LYS A 372 13.25 -14.58 -35.45
N ALA A 373 12.08 -14.38 -36.02
CA ALA A 373 11.35 -15.43 -36.71
C ALA A 373 12.23 -15.93 -37.88
N THR A 374 12.92 -17.02 -37.68
CA THR A 374 13.56 -17.77 -38.76
C THR A 374 12.48 -18.66 -39.36
N THR A 375 11.94 -18.19 -40.47
CA THR A 375 11.22 -19.00 -41.46
C THR A 375 12.21 -20.02 -42.02
N ARG A 376 11.96 -21.29 -41.77
CA ARG A 376 12.20 -22.41 -42.71
C ARG A 376 11.31 -23.61 -42.28
#